data_cb25eadb9acb035a432dfbdb73193ab1
#
_entry.id   cb25eadb9acb035a432dfbdb73193ab1
#
_cell.length_a   1.000
_cell.length_b   1.000
_cell.length_c   1.000
_cell.angle_alpha   90.00
_cell.angle_beta   90.00
_cell.angle_gamma   90.00
#
_symmetry.space_group_name_H-M   'P 1'
#
loop_
_entity.id
_entity.type
_entity.pdbx_description
1 polymer ?
#
loop_
_entity_poly.entity_id
_entity_poly.type
_entity_poly.pdbx_seq_one_letter_code
_entity_poly.pdbx_strand_id
1 'polypeptide(L)'
;MAAAINDSHSRPANAATFAAFAKTVAQRYSSRIGIWEVWNEPNIVTFFKPAPDVTAYSALLRASYTAIKQVQPASTVLAGGMAPSEDTNGNISGTSFLSQMYAQGSNKYFDAFNVHPYTWPYLPNDPSTASWNTAMKMWSMRDTMIAGGDSAKQIWITEFGAPTGTSPNSVSEQVQSDSIGIVLDAVLGNDWLGPAYVYSLRDAGSNTADTEQNFGLVHRDWTPKIAYGRVDAYAAEQSGR
;
A
#
# COMPACT_ATOMS: atom_id res chain seq x y z
N MET A 1 24.14 -19.86 0.15
CA MET A 1 22.78 -20.01 0.75
C MET A 1 22.67 -18.98 1.86
N ALA A 2 21.87 -17.94 1.69
CA ALA A 2 21.60 -17.03 2.78
C ALA A 2 20.83 -17.81 3.86
N ALA A 3 21.33 -17.78 5.10
CA ALA A 3 20.61 -18.35 6.23
C ALA A 3 19.20 -17.73 6.25
N ALA A 4 18.17 -18.55 6.41
CA ALA A 4 16.81 -18.06 6.63
C ALA A 4 16.85 -17.18 7.87
N ILE A 5 16.73 -15.87 7.69
CA ILE A 5 16.56 -14.93 8.79
C ILE A 5 15.18 -15.27 9.35
N ASN A 6 15.11 -15.62 10.61
CA ASN A 6 13.87 -15.99 11.29
C ASN A 6 13.10 -14.71 11.66
N ASP A 7 12.65 -13.99 10.63
CA ASP A 7 12.00 -12.68 10.68
C ASP A 7 10.78 -12.71 9.75
N SER A 8 9.65 -12.24 10.24
CA SER A 8 8.37 -12.20 9.50
C SER A 8 8.45 -11.38 8.20
N HIS A 9 9.41 -10.47 8.08
CA HIS A 9 9.63 -9.63 6.90
C HIS A 9 10.73 -10.18 5.98
N SER A 10 11.24 -11.37 6.24
CA SER A 10 12.16 -12.04 5.31
C SER A 10 11.42 -12.50 4.07
N ARG A 11 11.94 -12.13 2.90
CA ARG A 11 11.36 -12.63 1.64
C ARG A 11 11.38 -14.15 1.61
N PRO A 12 10.35 -14.79 1.03
CA PRO A 12 10.30 -16.24 0.91
C PRO A 12 11.53 -16.78 0.17
N ALA A 13 12.16 -17.81 0.71
CA ALA A 13 13.29 -18.46 0.04
C ALA A 13 12.88 -19.14 -1.27
N ASN A 14 11.58 -19.46 -1.42
CA ASN A 14 11.02 -20.09 -2.60
C ASN A 14 9.63 -19.51 -2.91
N ALA A 15 9.50 -18.88 -4.07
CA ALA A 15 8.24 -18.29 -4.52
C ALA A 15 7.10 -19.32 -4.64
N ALA A 16 7.41 -20.56 -5.03
CA ALA A 16 6.39 -21.62 -5.17
C ALA A 16 5.78 -22.03 -3.82
N THR A 17 6.57 -22.03 -2.74
CA THR A 17 6.06 -22.33 -1.39
C THR A 17 5.10 -21.26 -0.92
N PHE A 18 5.43 -19.99 -1.14
CA PHE A 18 4.53 -18.88 -0.82
C PHE A 18 3.25 -18.92 -1.70
N ALA A 19 3.39 -19.21 -2.98
CA ALA A 19 2.25 -19.35 -3.90
C ALA A 19 1.31 -20.49 -3.50
N ALA A 20 1.84 -21.61 -3.01
CA ALA A 20 1.01 -22.70 -2.47
C ALA A 20 0.21 -22.27 -1.23
N PHE A 21 0.82 -21.48 -0.34
CA PHE A 21 0.13 -20.85 0.78
C PHE A 21 -0.95 -19.89 0.29
N ALA A 22 -0.63 -18.97 -0.64
CA ALA A 22 -1.57 -18.01 -1.20
C ALA A 22 -2.78 -18.72 -1.85
N LYS A 23 -2.55 -19.81 -2.61
CA LYS A 23 -3.61 -20.64 -3.18
C LYS A 23 -4.53 -21.22 -2.11
N THR A 24 -3.96 -21.78 -1.06
CA THR A 24 -4.72 -22.40 0.04
C THR A 24 -5.61 -21.37 0.73
N VAL A 25 -5.07 -20.17 0.99
CA VAL A 25 -5.81 -19.09 1.65
C VAL A 25 -6.92 -18.57 0.71
N ALA A 26 -6.61 -18.31 -0.57
CA ALA A 26 -7.58 -17.87 -1.56
C ALA A 26 -8.72 -18.88 -1.72
N GLN A 27 -8.42 -20.18 -1.79
CA GLN A 27 -9.43 -21.24 -1.88
C GLN A 27 -10.32 -21.28 -0.62
N ARG A 28 -9.70 -21.17 0.57
CA ARG A 28 -10.43 -21.24 1.85
C ARG A 28 -11.42 -20.08 2.02
N TYR A 29 -11.05 -18.89 1.57
CA TYR A 29 -11.85 -17.69 1.79
C TYR A 29 -12.55 -17.19 0.52
N SER A 30 -12.61 -18.00 -0.54
CA SER A 30 -13.14 -17.62 -1.87
C SER A 30 -14.57 -17.08 -1.87
N SER A 31 -15.40 -17.46 -0.90
CA SER A 31 -16.77 -16.97 -0.76
C SER A 31 -16.89 -15.63 -0.01
N ARG A 32 -15.80 -15.12 0.56
CA ARG A 32 -15.81 -13.92 1.41
C ARG A 32 -14.80 -12.86 1.00
N ILE A 33 -13.67 -13.27 0.44
CA ILE A 33 -12.56 -12.39 0.07
C ILE A 33 -12.31 -12.55 -1.43
N GLY A 34 -12.42 -11.44 -2.16
CA GLY A 34 -12.19 -11.38 -3.61
C GLY A 34 -10.99 -10.53 -4.00
N ILE A 35 -10.28 -9.94 -3.04
CA ILE A 35 -9.15 -9.05 -3.28
C ILE A 35 -7.96 -9.55 -2.47
N TRP A 36 -6.82 -9.70 -3.13
CA TRP A 36 -5.60 -10.24 -2.57
C TRP A 36 -4.42 -9.33 -2.90
N GLU A 37 -3.67 -8.92 -1.91
CA GLU A 37 -2.42 -8.21 -2.07
C GLU A 37 -1.23 -9.15 -1.85
N VAL A 38 -0.26 -9.13 -2.77
CA VAL A 38 0.89 -10.02 -2.72
C VAL A 38 2.07 -9.30 -2.08
N TRP A 39 2.30 -9.59 -0.80
CA TRP A 39 3.32 -8.97 0.04
C TRP A 39 3.01 -7.53 0.45
N ASN A 40 3.80 -7.02 1.42
CA ASN A 40 3.74 -5.66 1.93
C ASN A 40 5.07 -4.95 1.70
N GLU A 41 5.07 -3.77 1.12
CA GLU A 41 6.20 -2.84 0.96
C GLU A 41 7.51 -3.51 0.48
N PRO A 42 7.48 -4.24 -0.65
CA PRO A 42 8.64 -5.00 -1.13
C PRO A 42 9.81 -4.12 -1.58
N ASN A 43 9.61 -2.82 -1.62
CA ASN A 43 10.56 -1.82 -2.09
C ASN A 43 11.46 -1.26 -0.96
N ILE A 44 11.25 -1.63 0.31
CA ILE A 44 12.07 -1.17 1.44
C ILE A 44 12.70 -2.32 2.23
N VAL A 45 13.89 -2.07 2.78
CA VAL A 45 14.70 -3.07 3.49
C VAL A 45 14.01 -3.63 4.73
N THR A 46 13.10 -2.86 5.33
CA THR A 46 12.36 -3.27 6.53
C THR A 46 11.43 -4.44 6.23
N PHE A 47 10.74 -4.42 5.08
CA PHE A 47 9.67 -5.35 4.76
C PHE A 47 10.02 -6.39 3.68
N PHE A 48 11.21 -6.31 3.06
CA PHE A 48 11.65 -7.33 2.09
C PHE A 48 13.11 -7.70 2.33
N LYS A 49 13.37 -8.34 3.47
CA LYS A 49 14.73 -8.69 3.91
C LYS A 49 15.35 -9.81 3.08
N PRO A 50 16.69 -9.82 2.90
CA PRO A 50 17.67 -8.89 3.48
C PRO A 50 17.74 -7.53 2.79
N ALA A 51 17.19 -7.41 1.57
CA ALA A 51 17.08 -6.15 0.82
C ALA A 51 16.01 -6.29 -0.27
N PRO A 52 15.38 -5.17 -0.73
CA PRO A 52 14.55 -5.14 -1.92
C PRO A 52 15.26 -5.79 -3.11
N ASP A 53 14.50 -6.60 -3.85
CA ASP A 53 14.97 -7.34 -5.01
C ASP A 53 13.78 -7.52 -5.96
N VAL A 54 13.74 -6.70 -7.00
CA VAL A 54 12.62 -6.68 -7.95
C VAL A 54 12.47 -8.00 -8.68
N THR A 55 13.59 -8.72 -8.95
CA THR A 55 13.54 -10.02 -9.62
C THR A 55 12.94 -11.09 -8.72
N ALA A 56 13.33 -11.12 -7.44
CA ALA A 56 12.77 -12.04 -6.46
C ALA A 56 11.28 -11.73 -6.21
N TYR A 57 10.91 -10.44 -6.10
CA TYR A 57 9.53 -10.03 -5.95
C TYR A 57 8.68 -10.36 -7.19
N SER A 58 9.20 -10.12 -8.40
CA SER A 58 8.54 -10.47 -9.65
C SER A 58 8.24 -11.97 -9.76
N ALA A 59 9.17 -12.81 -9.32
CA ALA A 59 8.96 -14.26 -9.27
C ALA A 59 7.88 -14.64 -8.24
N LEU A 60 7.88 -14.00 -7.08
CA LEU A 60 6.88 -14.18 -6.03
C LEU A 60 5.48 -13.78 -6.52
N LEU A 61 5.35 -12.58 -7.10
CA LEU A 61 4.10 -12.06 -7.63
C LEU A 61 3.53 -12.96 -8.73
N ARG A 62 4.34 -13.35 -9.69
CA ARG A 62 3.94 -14.24 -10.79
C ARG A 62 3.42 -15.57 -10.29
N ALA A 63 4.14 -16.21 -9.37
CA ALA A 63 3.75 -17.50 -8.82
C ALA A 63 2.44 -17.38 -8.01
N SER A 64 2.31 -16.35 -7.18
CA SER A 64 1.13 -16.10 -6.35
C SER A 64 -0.10 -15.76 -7.19
N TYR A 65 0.02 -14.85 -8.14
CA TYR A 65 -1.05 -14.49 -9.08
C TYR A 65 -1.60 -15.73 -9.78
N THR A 66 -0.71 -16.52 -10.37
CA THR A 66 -1.11 -17.75 -11.10
C THR A 66 -1.83 -18.71 -10.16
N ALA A 67 -1.33 -18.91 -8.96
CA ALA A 67 -1.90 -19.84 -7.99
C ALA A 67 -3.27 -19.38 -7.45
N ILE A 68 -3.44 -18.08 -7.20
CA ILE A 68 -4.71 -17.48 -6.77
C ILE A 68 -5.74 -17.59 -7.91
N LYS A 69 -5.38 -17.17 -9.12
CA LYS A 69 -6.29 -17.21 -10.29
C LYS A 69 -6.74 -18.64 -10.67
N GLN A 70 -5.97 -19.68 -10.35
CA GLN A 70 -6.37 -21.08 -10.53
C GLN A 70 -7.59 -21.47 -9.68
N VAL A 71 -7.73 -20.92 -8.48
CA VAL A 71 -8.81 -21.29 -7.54
C VAL A 71 -9.88 -20.20 -7.43
N GLN A 72 -9.55 -18.98 -7.80
CA GLN A 72 -10.46 -17.83 -7.74
C GLN A 72 -10.23 -16.90 -8.94
N PRO A 73 -10.64 -17.32 -10.17
CA PRO A 73 -10.35 -16.58 -11.41
C PRO A 73 -10.84 -15.14 -11.43
N ALA A 74 -11.97 -14.87 -10.77
CA ALA A 74 -12.61 -13.55 -10.72
C ALA A 74 -12.03 -12.63 -9.62
N SER A 75 -11.07 -13.10 -8.80
CA SER A 75 -10.47 -12.27 -7.77
C SER A 75 -9.63 -11.13 -8.37
N THR A 76 -9.52 -10.02 -7.65
CA THR A 76 -8.56 -8.96 -7.94
C THR A 76 -7.25 -9.24 -7.17
N VAL A 77 -6.15 -9.29 -7.90
CA VAL A 77 -4.81 -9.49 -7.29
C VAL A 77 -4.01 -8.21 -7.45
N LEU A 78 -3.62 -7.61 -6.33
CA LEU A 78 -2.80 -6.41 -6.26
C LEU A 78 -1.32 -6.79 -6.16
N ALA A 79 -0.45 -5.98 -6.77
CA ALA A 79 0.95 -5.95 -6.37
C ALA A 79 1.06 -5.44 -4.92
N GLY A 80 2.12 -5.77 -4.20
CA GLY A 80 2.34 -5.26 -2.85
C GLY A 80 2.48 -3.73 -2.83
N GLY A 81 1.88 -3.08 -1.83
CA GLY A 81 1.88 -1.63 -1.71
C GLY A 81 3.29 -1.05 -1.60
N MET A 82 3.60 -0.04 -2.41
CA MET A 82 4.92 0.60 -2.39
C MET A 82 4.99 1.64 -1.28
N ALA A 83 5.93 1.44 -0.35
CA ALA A 83 6.26 2.42 0.69
C ALA A 83 6.90 3.68 0.10
N PRO A 84 6.79 4.84 0.79
CA PRO A 84 7.57 6.02 0.46
C PRO A 84 9.06 5.75 0.61
N SER A 85 9.83 6.01 -0.44
CA SER A 85 11.29 5.85 -0.41
C SER A 85 11.98 6.52 -1.59
N GLU A 86 13.29 6.72 -1.42
CA GLU A 86 14.24 7.03 -2.48
C GLU A 86 15.05 5.77 -2.86
N ASP A 87 15.79 5.86 -3.97
CA ASP A 87 16.76 4.83 -4.37
C ASP A 87 18.06 4.99 -3.55
N THR A 88 17.95 4.77 -2.23
CA THR A 88 19.06 4.98 -1.29
C THR A 88 18.97 4.02 -0.10
N ASN A 89 20.05 3.82 0.63
CA ASN A 89 20.11 2.96 1.81
C ASN A 89 19.56 1.55 1.60
N GLY A 90 19.70 1.02 0.37
CA GLY A 90 19.19 -0.30 0.00
C GLY A 90 17.71 -0.34 -0.33
N ASN A 91 16.98 0.76 -0.17
CA ASN A 91 15.60 0.90 -0.63
C ASN A 91 15.55 1.19 -2.12
N ILE A 92 14.40 0.91 -2.74
CA ILE A 92 14.11 1.24 -4.14
C ILE A 92 12.84 2.10 -4.15
N SER A 93 12.89 3.26 -4.79
CA SER A 93 11.69 4.10 -4.91
C SER A 93 10.58 3.35 -5.65
N GLY A 94 9.32 3.63 -5.30
CA GLY A 94 8.17 2.95 -5.94
C GLY A 94 8.15 3.13 -7.46
N THR A 95 8.63 4.28 -7.98
CA THR A 95 8.74 4.53 -9.42
C THR A 95 9.80 3.65 -10.08
N SER A 96 10.99 3.54 -9.48
CA SER A 96 12.07 2.66 -9.98
C SER A 96 11.69 1.19 -9.87
N PHE A 97 11.00 0.80 -8.79
CA PHE A 97 10.53 -0.56 -8.58
C PHE A 97 9.52 -0.96 -9.66
N LEU A 98 8.51 -0.11 -9.90
CA LEU A 98 7.51 -0.33 -10.95
C LEU A 98 8.14 -0.42 -12.34
N SER A 99 9.04 0.50 -12.70
CA SER A 99 9.72 0.48 -13.99
C SER A 99 10.49 -0.83 -14.23
N GLN A 100 11.18 -1.33 -13.20
CA GLN A 100 11.87 -2.61 -13.27
C GLN A 100 10.91 -3.80 -13.35
N MET A 101 9.74 -3.75 -12.69
CA MET A 101 8.70 -4.77 -12.83
C MET A 101 8.19 -4.83 -14.28
N TYR A 102 7.95 -3.68 -14.92
CA TYR A 102 7.55 -3.62 -16.33
C TYR A 102 8.63 -4.16 -17.26
N ALA A 103 9.88 -3.79 -17.04
CA ALA A 103 11.02 -4.32 -17.81
C ALA A 103 11.15 -5.85 -17.73
N GLN A 104 10.68 -6.45 -16.63
CA GLN A 104 10.68 -7.91 -16.43
C GLN A 104 9.35 -8.58 -16.88
N GLY A 105 8.40 -7.82 -17.43
CA GLY A 105 7.09 -8.33 -17.85
C GLY A 105 6.19 -8.78 -16.70
N SER A 106 6.42 -8.25 -15.50
CA SER A 106 5.64 -8.59 -14.31
C SER A 106 4.27 -7.91 -14.26
N ASN A 107 4.07 -6.90 -15.11
CA ASN A 107 2.80 -6.22 -15.27
C ASN A 107 1.62 -7.14 -15.65
N LYS A 108 1.89 -8.33 -16.18
CA LYS A 108 0.88 -9.35 -16.50
C LYS A 108 0.34 -10.11 -15.29
N TYR A 109 0.92 -9.90 -14.12
CA TYR A 109 0.66 -10.68 -12.92
C TYR A 109 0.14 -9.83 -11.74
N PHE A 110 -0.55 -8.73 -12.06
CA PHE A 110 -1.42 -7.99 -11.14
C PHE A 110 -2.59 -7.38 -11.91
N ASP A 111 -3.72 -7.23 -11.25
CA ASP A 111 -4.91 -6.60 -11.83
C ASP A 111 -4.91 -5.09 -11.56
N ALA A 112 -4.33 -4.64 -10.44
CA ALA A 112 -4.06 -3.25 -10.13
C ALA A 112 -2.71 -3.09 -9.40
N PHE A 113 -2.06 -1.95 -9.60
CA PHE A 113 -0.87 -1.57 -8.85
C PHE A 113 -1.28 -0.98 -7.50
N ASN A 114 -0.37 -0.92 -6.53
CA ASN A 114 -0.71 -0.50 -5.19
C ASN A 114 0.38 0.34 -4.54
N VAL A 115 -0.03 1.32 -3.73
CA VAL A 115 0.87 2.25 -3.01
C VAL A 115 0.40 2.52 -1.60
N HIS A 116 1.35 2.88 -0.72
CA HIS A 116 1.14 3.38 0.63
C HIS A 116 1.68 4.81 0.72
N PRO A 117 0.88 5.85 0.40
CA PRO A 117 1.36 7.22 0.31
C PRO A 117 1.45 7.92 1.69
N TYR A 118 2.17 7.33 2.62
CA TYR A 118 2.47 7.96 3.91
C TYR A 118 3.45 9.13 3.75
N THR A 119 3.17 10.24 4.42
CA THR A 119 4.00 11.46 4.33
C THR A 119 4.23 12.15 5.67
N TRP A 120 3.59 11.65 6.72
CA TRP A 120 3.69 12.29 8.03
C TRP A 120 5.14 12.50 8.49
N PRO A 121 5.48 13.62 9.16
CA PRO A 121 4.54 14.66 9.64
C PRO A 121 4.13 15.70 8.58
N TYR A 122 4.51 15.51 7.31
CA TYR A 122 4.19 16.42 6.20
C TYR A 122 2.82 16.09 5.60
N LEU A 123 2.24 17.06 4.89
CA LEU A 123 1.03 16.81 4.09
C LEU A 123 1.38 16.06 2.79
N PRO A 124 0.45 15.26 2.22
CA PRO A 124 0.69 14.50 0.99
C PRO A 124 1.09 15.33 -0.23
N ASN A 125 0.73 16.60 -0.25
CA ASN A 125 1.04 17.55 -1.33
C ASN A 125 2.20 18.50 -1.00
N ASP A 126 2.97 18.27 0.07
CA ASP A 126 4.10 19.11 0.43
C ASP A 126 5.27 18.91 -0.56
N PRO A 127 5.64 19.95 -1.36
CA PRO A 127 6.66 19.80 -2.39
C PRO A 127 8.07 19.55 -1.83
N SER A 128 8.33 19.82 -0.56
CA SER A 128 9.63 19.54 0.08
C SER A 128 9.90 18.04 0.20
N THR A 129 8.87 17.20 0.08
CA THR A 129 8.93 15.74 0.20
C THR A 129 9.01 15.02 -1.14
N ALA A 130 9.03 15.73 -2.26
CA ALA A 130 8.86 15.19 -3.62
C ALA A 130 9.88 14.07 -3.99
N SER A 131 11.07 14.08 -3.39
CA SER A 131 12.11 13.08 -3.67
C SER A 131 11.71 11.66 -3.22
N TRP A 132 10.93 11.52 -2.15
CA TRP A 132 10.53 10.24 -1.57
C TRP A 132 9.00 10.03 -1.49
N ASN A 133 8.21 11.07 -1.63
CA ASN A 133 6.76 11.08 -1.41
C ASN A 133 6.01 10.27 -2.48
N THR A 134 5.48 9.13 -2.10
CA THR A 134 4.72 8.25 -3.00
C THR A 134 3.42 8.89 -3.47
N ALA A 135 2.76 9.72 -2.63
CA ALA A 135 1.55 10.44 -3.04
C ALA A 135 1.81 11.32 -4.28
N MET A 136 2.93 12.05 -4.30
CA MET A 136 3.30 12.88 -5.45
C MET A 136 3.79 12.05 -6.65
N LYS A 137 4.38 10.89 -6.41
CA LYS A 137 4.93 10.01 -7.46
C LYS A 137 3.88 9.14 -8.17
N MET A 138 2.65 9.05 -7.67
CA MET A 138 1.58 8.26 -8.31
C MET A 138 1.36 8.64 -9.77
N TRP A 139 1.50 9.92 -10.13
CA TRP A 139 1.35 10.38 -11.53
C TRP A 139 2.42 9.79 -12.45
N SER A 140 3.70 9.82 -12.06
CA SER A 140 4.77 9.20 -12.85
C SER A 140 4.69 7.67 -12.87
N MET A 141 4.14 7.05 -11.83
CA MET A 141 3.80 5.62 -11.85
C MET A 141 2.68 5.36 -12.86
N ARG A 142 1.66 6.20 -12.90
CA ARG A 142 0.58 6.14 -13.90
C ARG A 142 1.12 6.25 -15.32
N ASP A 143 2.04 7.18 -15.58
CA ASP A 143 2.69 7.34 -16.89
C ASP A 143 3.44 6.05 -17.30
N THR A 144 4.15 5.43 -16.36
CA THR A 144 4.83 4.13 -16.57
C THR A 144 3.83 3.04 -16.95
N MET A 145 2.68 2.96 -16.28
CA MET A 145 1.63 1.99 -16.58
C MET A 145 1.03 2.23 -17.98
N ILE A 146 0.76 3.48 -18.33
CA ILE A 146 0.24 3.85 -19.65
C ILE A 146 1.24 3.47 -20.75
N ALA A 147 2.51 3.83 -20.59
CA ALA A 147 3.57 3.49 -21.53
C ALA A 147 3.75 1.97 -21.68
N GLY A 148 3.48 1.22 -20.61
CA GLY A 148 3.51 -0.25 -20.60
C GLY A 148 2.25 -0.94 -21.15
N GLY A 149 1.25 -0.17 -21.65
CA GLY A 149 0.02 -0.71 -22.21
C GLY A 149 -1.10 -1.02 -21.20
N ASP A 150 -0.93 -0.60 -19.93
CA ASP A 150 -1.86 -0.90 -18.83
C ASP A 150 -2.72 0.32 -18.43
N SER A 151 -3.12 1.15 -19.42
CA SER A 151 -3.98 2.31 -19.18
C SER A 151 -5.35 1.98 -18.56
N ALA A 152 -5.80 0.75 -18.66
CA ALA A 152 -7.06 0.27 -18.05
C ALA A 152 -6.90 -0.14 -16.58
N LYS A 153 -5.67 -0.37 -16.09
CA LYS A 153 -5.43 -0.74 -14.71
C LYS A 153 -5.38 0.49 -13.82
N GLN A 154 -5.84 0.33 -12.59
CA GLN A 154 -5.81 1.38 -11.57
C GLN A 154 -4.59 1.27 -10.65
N ILE A 155 -4.27 2.36 -9.96
CA ILE A 155 -3.42 2.37 -8.78
C ILE A 155 -4.35 2.43 -7.56
N TRP A 156 -4.24 1.43 -6.68
CA TRP A 156 -4.96 1.39 -5.42
C TRP A 156 -4.11 1.98 -4.29
N ILE A 157 -4.76 2.39 -3.23
CA ILE A 157 -4.11 2.92 -2.03
C ILE A 157 -4.56 2.03 -0.87
N THR A 158 -3.80 0.97 -0.56
CA THR A 158 -4.22 0.00 0.46
C THR A 158 -3.89 0.42 1.87
N GLU A 159 -3.01 1.41 2.04
CA GLU A 159 -2.76 2.06 3.32
C GLU A 159 -2.47 3.54 3.12
N PHE A 160 -3.08 4.39 3.93
CA PHE A 160 -2.69 5.79 4.11
C PHE A 160 -3.24 6.34 5.42
N GLY A 161 -2.58 7.33 5.98
CA GLY A 161 -2.97 7.94 7.25
C GLY A 161 -1.83 8.75 7.86
N ALA A 162 -2.07 9.32 9.02
CA ALA A 162 -1.06 10.01 9.82
C ALA A 162 -1.32 9.76 11.32
N PRO A 163 -0.28 9.51 12.13
CA PRO A 163 -0.45 9.22 13.54
C PRO A 163 -0.64 10.50 14.33
N THR A 164 -1.59 10.51 15.24
CA THR A 164 -1.71 11.53 16.28
C THR A 164 -0.89 11.13 17.51
N GLY A 165 -0.95 11.95 18.58
CA GLY A 165 -0.27 11.61 19.83
C GLY A 165 0.88 12.56 20.16
N THR A 166 1.89 12.06 20.89
CA THR A 166 2.99 12.86 21.44
C THR A 166 4.37 12.42 20.96
N SER A 167 4.47 11.47 20.04
CA SER A 167 5.73 11.11 19.39
C SER A 167 6.27 12.30 18.57
N PRO A 168 7.60 12.43 18.38
CA PRO A 168 8.19 13.58 17.67
C PRO A 168 7.64 13.80 16.26
N ASN A 169 7.18 12.74 15.59
CA ASN A 169 6.62 12.80 14.24
C ASN A 169 5.09 12.69 14.23
N SER A 170 4.44 12.72 15.38
CA SER A 170 2.98 12.77 15.45
C SER A 170 2.45 14.11 14.97
N VAL A 171 1.24 14.10 14.44
CA VAL A 171 0.54 15.29 13.96
C VAL A 171 -0.67 15.61 14.84
N SER A 172 -1.22 16.83 14.72
CA SER A 172 -2.53 17.14 15.31
C SER A 172 -3.65 16.39 14.59
N GLU A 173 -4.81 16.21 15.23
CA GLU A 173 -5.98 15.63 14.58
C GLU A 173 -6.43 16.43 13.34
N GLN A 174 -6.21 17.75 13.34
CA GLN A 174 -6.50 18.58 12.17
C GLN A 174 -5.56 18.22 11.01
N VAL A 175 -4.26 18.09 11.24
CA VAL A 175 -3.29 17.68 10.20
C VAL A 175 -3.55 16.25 9.73
N GLN A 176 -3.96 15.33 10.62
CA GLN A 176 -4.40 13.99 10.24
C GLN A 176 -5.60 14.06 9.29
N SER A 177 -6.61 14.85 9.63
CA SER A 177 -7.81 15.06 8.82
C SER A 177 -7.48 15.68 7.46
N ASP A 178 -6.60 16.69 7.42
CA ASP A 178 -6.17 17.34 6.19
C ASP A 178 -5.39 16.38 5.29
N SER A 179 -4.47 15.59 5.86
CA SER A 179 -3.72 14.57 5.12
C SER A 179 -4.62 13.53 4.48
N ILE A 180 -5.60 13.03 5.24
CA ILE A 180 -6.59 12.07 4.74
C ILE A 180 -7.45 12.71 3.64
N GLY A 181 -7.91 13.95 3.84
CA GLY A 181 -8.70 14.69 2.87
C GLY A 181 -7.99 14.86 1.53
N ILE A 182 -6.71 15.24 1.53
CA ILE A 182 -5.91 15.41 0.31
C ILE A 182 -5.84 14.10 -0.51
N VAL A 183 -5.66 12.95 0.14
CA VAL A 183 -5.63 11.65 -0.55
C VAL A 183 -7.01 11.28 -1.09
N LEU A 184 -8.06 11.47 -0.31
CA LEU A 184 -9.44 11.20 -0.75
C LEU A 184 -9.86 12.11 -1.91
N ASP A 185 -9.51 13.40 -1.87
CA ASP A 185 -9.80 14.34 -2.95
C ASP A 185 -9.05 13.94 -4.24
N ALA A 186 -7.81 13.44 -4.14
CA ALA A 186 -7.08 12.89 -5.28
C ALA A 186 -7.80 11.68 -5.89
N VAL A 187 -8.32 10.77 -5.06
CA VAL A 187 -9.09 9.60 -5.53
C VAL A 187 -10.37 10.04 -6.23
N LEU A 188 -11.09 11.03 -5.69
CA LEU A 188 -12.30 11.56 -6.33
C LEU A 188 -12.04 12.22 -7.68
N GLY A 189 -10.92 12.88 -7.80
CA GLY A 189 -10.55 13.64 -9.00
C GLY A 189 -9.93 12.81 -10.12
N ASN A 190 -9.66 11.50 -9.91
CA ASN A 190 -8.89 10.70 -10.87
C ASN A 190 -9.42 9.27 -11.01
N ASP A 191 -10.09 8.95 -12.10
CA ASP A 191 -10.68 7.62 -12.39
C ASP A 191 -9.66 6.47 -12.43
N TRP A 192 -8.37 6.79 -12.61
CA TRP A 192 -7.30 5.81 -12.58
C TRP A 192 -6.79 5.49 -11.18
N LEU A 193 -7.23 6.22 -10.16
CA LEU A 193 -7.07 5.81 -8.76
C LEU A 193 -8.24 4.91 -8.37
N GLY A 194 -7.93 3.80 -7.75
CA GLY A 194 -8.90 2.82 -7.26
C GLY A 194 -9.27 3.07 -5.79
N PRO A 195 -9.81 2.05 -5.14
CA PRO A 195 -10.14 2.13 -3.71
C PRO A 195 -8.97 2.57 -2.84
N ALA A 196 -9.29 3.36 -1.81
CA ALA A 196 -8.34 3.82 -0.80
C ALA A 196 -8.75 3.35 0.60
N TYR A 197 -7.81 2.82 1.37
CA TYR A 197 -8.04 2.25 2.69
C TYR A 197 -7.27 3.03 3.75
N VAL A 198 -8.01 3.64 4.68
CA VAL A 198 -7.40 4.40 5.77
C VAL A 198 -6.78 3.47 6.80
N TYR A 199 -5.53 3.69 7.13
CA TYR A 199 -4.84 3.06 8.24
C TYR A 199 -4.86 4.03 9.44
N SER A 200 -5.70 3.80 10.47
CA SER A 200 -6.62 2.71 10.70
C SER A 200 -7.95 3.21 11.27
N LEU A 201 -8.93 2.33 11.48
CA LEU A 201 -10.22 2.75 12.04
C LEU A 201 -10.10 3.24 13.48
N ARG A 202 -9.34 2.53 14.34
CA ARG A 202 -9.28 2.80 15.77
C ARG A 202 -7.84 2.71 16.26
N ASP A 203 -7.47 3.59 17.18
CA ASP A 203 -6.17 3.54 17.84
C ASP A 203 -5.89 2.14 18.40
N ALA A 204 -4.71 1.59 18.09
CA ALA A 204 -4.33 0.24 18.48
C ALA A 204 -4.05 0.12 19.99
N GLY A 205 -3.72 1.23 20.65
CA GLY A 205 -3.44 1.30 22.08
C GLY A 205 -3.73 2.66 22.68
N SER A 206 -3.23 2.88 23.90
CA SER A 206 -3.40 4.11 24.66
C SER A 206 -2.07 4.84 24.93
N ASN A 207 -0.94 4.31 24.47
CA ASN A 207 0.35 4.96 24.58
C ASN A 207 0.50 6.03 23.50
N THR A 208 0.29 7.28 23.85
CA THR A 208 0.36 8.41 22.91
C THR A 208 1.78 8.67 22.37
N ALA A 209 2.81 8.14 23.00
CA ALA A 209 4.19 8.25 22.54
C ALA A 209 4.59 7.16 21.54
N ASP A 210 3.75 6.14 21.34
CA ASP A 210 3.95 5.07 20.36
C ASP A 210 3.20 5.42 19.08
N THR A 211 3.92 5.73 18.03
CA THR A 211 3.38 6.13 16.72
C THR A 211 2.34 5.13 16.20
N GLU A 212 2.66 3.83 16.25
CA GLU A 212 1.80 2.79 15.69
C GLU A 212 0.46 2.62 16.44
N GLN A 213 0.38 3.09 17.67
CA GLN A 213 -0.85 3.03 18.44
C GLN A 213 -1.85 4.15 18.15
N ASN A 214 -1.50 5.16 17.34
CA ASN A 214 -2.25 6.41 17.25
C ASN A 214 -2.73 6.78 15.83
N PHE A 215 -2.80 5.84 14.91
CA PHE A 215 -3.30 6.07 13.53
C PHE A 215 -4.82 6.07 13.40
N GLY A 216 -5.57 5.74 14.45
CA GLY A 216 -7.03 5.59 14.38
C GLY A 216 -7.76 6.86 13.89
N LEU A 217 -8.87 6.65 13.20
CA LEU A 217 -9.90 7.68 12.98
C LEU A 217 -10.70 7.95 14.25
N VAL A 218 -10.73 6.97 15.15
CA VAL A 218 -11.30 7.11 16.50
C VAL A 218 -10.24 6.73 17.54
N HIS A 219 -10.36 7.31 18.71
CA HIS A 219 -9.52 6.97 19.86
C HIS A 219 -9.74 5.54 20.34
N ARG A 220 -8.91 5.08 21.26
CA ARG A 220 -9.02 3.74 21.85
C ARG A 220 -10.37 3.50 22.54
N ASP A 221 -11.01 4.53 23.06
CA ASP A 221 -12.34 4.51 23.73
C ASP A 221 -13.52 4.70 22.76
N TRP A 222 -13.26 4.70 21.44
CA TRP A 222 -14.22 4.93 20.36
C TRP A 222 -14.69 6.38 20.18
N THR A 223 -14.14 7.34 20.91
CA THR A 223 -14.45 8.75 20.63
C THR A 223 -13.87 9.16 19.27
N PRO A 224 -14.67 9.78 18.39
CA PRO A 224 -14.22 10.20 17.06
C PRO A 224 -13.13 11.27 17.14
N LYS A 225 -12.09 11.13 16.30
CA LYS A 225 -11.17 12.22 15.96
C LYS A 225 -11.75 13.07 14.81
N ILE A 226 -11.15 14.23 14.55
CA ILE A 226 -11.60 15.14 13.46
C ILE A 226 -11.64 14.40 12.11
N ALA A 227 -10.67 13.54 11.83
CA ALA A 227 -10.57 12.76 10.60
C ALA A 227 -11.75 11.80 10.35
N TYR A 228 -12.42 11.32 11.41
CA TYR A 228 -13.60 10.47 11.27
C TYR A 228 -14.71 11.17 10.48
N GLY A 229 -15.03 12.42 10.84
CA GLY A 229 -16.02 13.20 10.13
C GLY A 229 -15.66 13.48 8.67
N ARG A 230 -14.38 13.63 8.36
CA ARG A 230 -13.90 13.79 6.97
C ARG A 230 -14.15 12.54 6.13
N VAL A 231 -13.87 11.35 6.67
CA VAL A 231 -14.11 10.07 5.99
C VAL A 231 -15.60 9.77 5.85
N ASP A 232 -16.40 10.07 6.89
CA ASP A 232 -17.86 9.89 6.87
C ASP A 232 -18.50 10.74 5.77
N ALA A 233 -18.14 12.02 5.67
CA ALA A 233 -18.60 12.91 4.61
C ALA A 233 -18.25 12.38 3.21
N TYR A 234 -16.99 11.92 3.01
CA TYR A 234 -16.57 11.31 1.76
C TYR A 234 -17.40 10.07 1.41
N ALA A 235 -17.63 9.16 2.38
CA ALA A 235 -18.42 7.96 2.17
C ALA A 235 -19.88 8.28 1.81
N ALA A 236 -20.47 9.31 2.41
CA ALA A 236 -21.81 9.77 2.10
C ALA A 236 -21.94 10.30 0.65
N GLU A 237 -20.96 11.08 0.18
CA GLU A 237 -20.90 11.56 -1.21
C GLU A 237 -20.81 10.41 -2.22
N GLN A 238 -20.06 9.33 -1.91
CA GLN A 238 -19.95 8.16 -2.78
C GLN A 238 -21.23 7.32 -2.80
N SER A 239 -21.95 7.25 -1.69
CA SER A 239 -23.19 6.47 -1.57
C SER A 239 -24.38 7.12 -2.29
N GLY A 240 -24.29 8.40 -2.60
CA GLY A 240 -25.31 9.17 -3.33
C GLY A 240 -25.11 9.19 -4.86
N ARG A 241 -24.04 8.58 -5.35
CA ARG A 241 -23.72 8.42 -6.79
C ARG A 241 -24.07 7.04 -7.26
#